data_48d6b02282e71a35c2e8b516815cb813
#
_entry.id   48d6b02282e71a35c2e8b516815cb813
#
_cell.length_a   1.000
_cell.length_b   1.000
_cell.length_c   1.000
_cell.angle_alpha   90.00
_cell.angle_beta   90.00
_cell.angle_gamma   90.00
#
_symmetry.space_group_name_H-M   'P 1'
#
loop_
_entity.id
_entity.type
_entity.pdbx_description
1 polymer ?
#
loop_
_entity_poly.entity_id
_entity_poly.type
_entity_poly.pdbx_seq_one_letter_code
_entity_poly.pdbx_strand_id
1 'polypeptide(L)'
;NGNISETRWKSANNPTVRSYDYAYDGLNRLLDAAYTKGNYQVVNAYNESLQYDHNGNIKSIVRSGNQDLNNNTVYIDDLEYTYQANSNKLLKVKDKVSHASGFKDGANTGNDYAYDENGNLTKDLNKGISEIKYNYLNLPTEVIWNSNKRIHYAYDANGVKLRKVVIDGSKVTTTDYLGGFQYKNNDLQ
;
A
#
# COMPACT_ATOMS: atom_id res chain seq x y z
N ASN A 1 -23.74 -3.21 16.65
CA ASN A 1 -23.54 -3.15 15.20
C ASN A 1 -22.41 -4.03 14.65
N GLY A 2 -21.63 -4.77 15.47
CA GLY A 2 -20.61 -5.74 15.05
C GLY A 2 -19.23 -5.16 14.75
N ASN A 3 -19.06 -3.84 14.68
CA ASN A 3 -17.75 -3.22 14.49
C ASN A 3 -16.99 -3.17 15.82
N ILE A 4 -15.65 -3.31 15.74
CA ILE A 4 -14.77 -3.14 16.90
C ILE A 4 -14.74 -1.66 17.28
N SER A 5 -15.20 -1.32 18.48
CA SER A 5 -15.20 0.07 18.95
C SER A 5 -13.88 0.45 19.66
N GLU A 6 -13.22 -0.51 20.28
CA GLU A 6 -11.97 -0.32 20.99
C GLU A 6 -11.07 -1.56 20.89
N THR A 7 -9.76 -1.35 20.81
CA THR A 7 -8.74 -2.38 21.01
C THR A 7 -7.78 -1.93 22.09
N ARG A 8 -7.54 -2.77 23.11
CA ARG A 8 -6.58 -2.47 24.20
C ARG A 8 -5.52 -3.55 24.28
N TRP A 9 -4.28 -3.13 24.52
CA TRP A 9 -3.15 -4.06 24.67
C TRP A 9 -2.08 -3.53 25.60
N LYS A 10 -1.27 -4.45 26.10
CA LYS A 10 0.00 -4.22 26.79
C LYS A 10 0.94 -5.37 26.48
N SER A 11 2.24 -5.15 26.59
CA SER A 11 3.23 -6.23 26.48
C SER A 11 3.84 -6.58 27.85
N ALA A 12 4.40 -7.79 27.97
CA ALA A 12 5.06 -8.22 29.20
C ALA A 12 6.22 -7.29 29.61
N ASN A 13 6.96 -6.79 28.62
CA ASN A 13 8.11 -5.90 28.81
C ASN A 13 7.73 -4.41 28.96
N ASN A 14 6.46 -4.06 28.72
CA ASN A 14 5.96 -2.70 28.87
C ASN A 14 4.51 -2.74 29.35
N PRO A 15 4.30 -2.56 30.68
CA PRO A 15 2.97 -2.69 31.29
C PRO A 15 2.03 -1.52 30.98
N THR A 16 2.49 -0.48 30.32
CA THR A 16 1.64 0.65 29.92
C THR A 16 0.56 0.13 28.97
N VAL A 17 -0.70 0.33 29.34
CA VAL A 17 -1.84 0.01 28.47
C VAL A 17 -1.88 1.01 27.33
N ARG A 18 -2.18 0.53 26.15
CA ARG A 18 -2.44 1.32 24.97
C ARG A 18 -3.79 0.94 24.39
N SER A 19 -4.47 1.87 23.76
CA SER A 19 -5.72 1.58 23.07
C SER A 19 -5.87 2.36 21.77
N TYR A 20 -6.70 1.81 20.92
CA TYR A 20 -7.34 2.52 19.81
C TYR A 20 -8.83 2.55 20.05
N ASP A 21 -9.40 3.73 19.92
CA ASP A 21 -10.85 3.94 19.82
C ASP A 21 -11.19 4.19 18.35
N TYR A 22 -12.22 3.50 17.85
CA TYR A 22 -12.58 3.53 16.43
C TYR A 22 -13.94 4.18 16.21
N ALA A 23 -14.00 5.09 15.25
CA ALA A 23 -15.25 5.66 14.75
C ALA A 23 -15.54 5.17 13.32
N TYR A 24 -16.82 4.95 13.03
CA TYR A 24 -17.30 4.45 11.75
C TYR A 24 -18.43 5.30 11.21
N ASP A 25 -18.59 5.32 9.90
CA ASP A 25 -19.74 5.92 9.27
C ASP A 25 -20.97 4.98 9.25
N GLY A 26 -22.08 5.46 8.70
CA GLY A 26 -23.31 4.68 8.58
C GLY A 26 -23.23 3.45 7.67
N LEU A 27 -22.16 3.31 6.88
CA LEU A 27 -21.84 2.17 6.03
C LEU A 27 -20.80 1.24 6.65
N ASN A 28 -20.49 1.41 7.95
CA ASN A 28 -19.50 0.66 8.70
C ASN A 28 -18.04 0.81 8.17
N ARG A 29 -17.73 1.94 7.51
CA ARG A 29 -16.38 2.24 7.06
C ARG A 29 -15.65 3.02 8.16
N LEU A 30 -14.37 2.71 8.40
CA LEU A 30 -13.55 3.38 9.41
C LEU A 30 -13.37 4.86 9.06
N LEU A 31 -13.73 5.76 9.98
CA LEU A 31 -13.48 7.19 9.85
C LEU A 31 -12.25 7.62 10.64
N ASP A 32 -12.13 7.13 11.87
CA ASP A 32 -11.06 7.51 12.77
C ASP A 32 -10.59 6.30 13.59
N ALA A 33 -9.29 6.26 13.85
CA ALA A 33 -8.64 5.41 14.83
C ALA A 33 -7.81 6.31 15.74
N ALA A 34 -8.32 6.59 16.93
CA ALA A 34 -7.70 7.48 17.90
C ALA A 34 -6.85 6.68 18.90
N TYR A 35 -5.54 6.95 18.92
CA TYR A 35 -4.61 6.28 19.81
C TYR A 35 -4.56 6.94 21.18
N THR A 36 -4.59 6.13 22.24
CA THR A 36 -4.37 6.58 23.63
C THR A 36 -3.36 5.71 24.37
N LYS A 37 -2.79 6.25 25.44
CA LYS A 37 -1.77 5.60 26.26
C LYS A 37 -2.04 5.80 27.74
N GLY A 38 -1.72 4.81 28.55
CA GLY A 38 -1.95 4.86 30.00
C GLY A 38 -3.45 4.87 30.32
N ASN A 39 -3.88 5.80 31.14
CA ASN A 39 -5.29 5.98 31.51
C ASN A 39 -6.00 6.90 30.50
N TYR A 40 -6.10 6.46 29.24
CA TYR A 40 -6.73 7.21 28.13
C TYR A 40 -6.09 8.57 27.85
N GLN A 41 -4.80 8.71 28.13
CA GLN A 41 -4.08 9.92 27.78
C GLN A 41 -3.95 10.04 26.26
N VAL A 42 -4.55 11.08 25.69
CA VAL A 42 -4.44 11.41 24.28
C VAL A 42 -3.02 11.92 24.01
N VAL A 43 -2.31 11.25 23.15
CA VAL A 43 -0.92 11.61 22.78
C VAL A 43 -0.79 12.05 21.32
N ASN A 44 -1.88 12.00 20.53
CA ASN A 44 -1.93 12.35 19.11
C ASN A 44 -0.83 11.67 18.24
N ALA A 45 -0.29 10.56 18.74
CA ALA A 45 0.60 9.69 18.00
C ALA A 45 -0.23 8.53 17.40
N TYR A 46 0.16 8.05 16.23
CA TYR A 46 -0.45 6.88 15.59
C TYR A 46 -1.96 6.97 15.31
N ASN A 47 -2.51 8.17 15.26
CA ASN A 47 -3.91 8.37 14.84
C ASN A 47 -4.05 8.18 13.32
N GLU A 48 -5.20 7.67 12.91
CA GLU A 48 -5.61 7.61 11.50
C GLU A 48 -6.98 8.25 11.33
N SER A 49 -7.15 9.04 10.25
CA SER A 49 -8.44 9.63 9.86
C SER A 49 -8.65 9.44 8.36
N LEU A 50 -9.85 9.01 7.96
CA LEU A 50 -10.18 8.66 6.59
C LEU A 50 -11.43 9.37 6.13
N GLN A 51 -11.49 9.72 4.86
CA GLN A 51 -12.67 10.20 4.18
C GLN A 51 -12.95 9.39 2.91
N TYR A 52 -14.22 9.25 2.59
CA TYR A 52 -14.67 8.45 1.45
C TYR A 52 -15.59 9.26 0.53
N ASP A 53 -15.67 8.85 -0.72
CA ASP A 53 -16.72 9.27 -1.63
C ASP A 53 -17.97 8.37 -1.50
N HIS A 54 -19.00 8.67 -2.31
CA HIS A 54 -20.24 7.90 -2.31
C HIS A 54 -20.07 6.45 -2.82
N ASN A 55 -19.04 6.18 -3.63
CA ASN A 55 -18.72 4.84 -4.13
C ASN A 55 -17.91 4.01 -3.14
N GLY A 56 -17.44 4.61 -2.02
CA GLY A 56 -16.58 3.98 -1.05
C GLY A 56 -15.09 4.12 -1.34
N ASN A 57 -14.71 4.89 -2.35
CA ASN A 57 -13.30 5.19 -2.60
C ASN A 57 -12.76 6.12 -1.50
N ILE A 58 -11.53 5.88 -1.06
CA ILE A 58 -10.85 6.74 -0.10
C ILE A 58 -10.49 8.07 -0.78
N LYS A 59 -10.95 9.19 -0.24
CA LYS A 59 -10.61 10.53 -0.72
C LYS A 59 -9.39 11.11 -0.04
N SER A 60 -9.23 10.84 1.25
CA SER A 60 -8.06 11.28 2.01
C SER A 60 -7.75 10.33 3.16
N ILE A 61 -6.48 10.28 3.52
CA ILE A 61 -5.98 9.63 4.73
C ILE A 61 -5.02 10.60 5.40
N VAL A 62 -5.24 10.86 6.69
CA VAL A 62 -4.26 11.55 7.53
C VAL A 62 -3.77 10.56 8.57
N ARG A 63 -2.46 10.37 8.69
CA ARG A 63 -1.85 9.53 9.71
C ARG A 63 -0.79 10.29 10.49
N SER A 64 -0.86 10.18 11.80
CA SER A 64 0.24 10.60 12.65
C SER A 64 1.12 9.42 13.05
N GLY A 65 2.35 9.70 13.39
CA GLY A 65 3.32 8.69 13.78
C GLY A 65 4.41 9.29 14.64
N ASN A 66 5.55 8.60 14.71
CA ASN A 66 6.70 8.93 15.49
C ASN A 66 6.69 8.28 16.88
N GLN A 67 7.33 8.89 17.85
CA GLN A 67 7.51 8.31 19.16
C GLN A 67 6.24 8.47 19.99
N ASP A 68 5.98 7.48 20.80
CA ASP A 68 4.92 7.45 21.82
C ASP A 68 5.20 8.48 22.94
N LEU A 69 5.52 9.70 22.54
CA LEU A 69 5.86 10.82 23.39
C LEU A 69 4.75 11.87 23.36
N ASN A 70 4.44 12.41 24.53
CA ASN A 70 3.43 13.45 24.69
C ASN A 70 3.82 14.73 23.94
N ASN A 71 2.84 15.36 23.31
CA ASN A 71 2.79 16.75 22.88
C ASN A 71 3.35 17.15 21.50
N ASN A 72 3.92 16.24 20.69
CA ASN A 72 4.31 16.59 19.33
C ASN A 72 3.66 15.64 18.34
N THR A 73 2.53 16.07 17.76
CA THR A 73 1.95 15.36 16.62
C THR A 73 2.89 15.48 15.43
N VAL A 74 3.35 14.34 14.93
CA VAL A 74 4.11 14.25 13.68
C VAL A 74 3.21 13.60 12.65
N TYR A 75 2.78 14.35 11.65
CA TYR A 75 2.06 13.78 10.52
C TYR A 75 3.04 13.04 9.63
N ILE A 76 2.81 11.76 9.42
CA ILE A 76 3.60 10.91 8.52
C ILE A 76 2.98 10.84 7.13
N ASP A 77 1.65 11.04 7.05
CA ASP A 77 0.90 11.14 5.80
C ASP A 77 -0.22 12.17 5.92
N ASP A 78 -0.41 12.96 4.88
CA ASP A 78 -1.62 13.72 4.58
C ASP A 78 -1.91 13.50 3.09
N LEU A 79 -2.57 12.37 2.82
CA LEU A 79 -2.78 11.86 1.47
C LEU A 79 -4.10 12.35 0.90
N GLU A 80 -4.06 12.78 -0.35
CA GLU A 80 -5.21 13.14 -1.16
C GLU A 80 -5.27 12.23 -2.39
N TYR A 81 -6.43 11.60 -2.63
CA TYR A 81 -6.64 10.63 -3.70
C TYR A 81 -7.50 11.24 -4.81
N THR A 82 -7.03 11.14 -6.03
CA THR A 82 -7.74 11.60 -7.23
C THR A 82 -8.12 10.41 -8.10
N TYR A 83 -9.38 10.31 -8.46
CA TYR A 83 -9.93 9.24 -9.30
C TYR A 83 -10.32 9.76 -10.68
N GLN A 84 -10.36 8.85 -11.64
CA GLN A 84 -10.92 9.12 -12.97
C GLN A 84 -12.41 9.46 -12.85
N ALA A 85 -12.86 10.46 -13.58
CA ALA A 85 -14.27 10.86 -13.59
C ALA A 85 -15.18 9.68 -13.95
N ASN A 86 -16.25 9.49 -13.20
CA ASN A 86 -17.23 8.42 -13.36
C ASN A 86 -16.63 7.01 -13.26
N SER A 87 -15.57 6.82 -12.49
CA SER A 87 -14.83 5.57 -12.35
C SER A 87 -14.22 5.45 -10.96
N ASN A 88 -13.92 4.22 -10.54
CA ASN A 88 -13.14 3.94 -9.33
C ASN A 88 -11.63 3.77 -9.62
N LYS A 89 -11.17 4.10 -10.85
CA LYS A 89 -9.76 4.03 -11.21
C LYS A 89 -8.99 5.17 -10.55
N LEU A 90 -8.07 4.85 -9.65
CA LEU A 90 -7.20 5.80 -8.98
C LEU A 90 -6.18 6.37 -9.98
N LEU A 91 -6.12 7.69 -10.11
CA LEU A 91 -5.17 8.36 -11.00
C LEU A 91 -3.96 8.90 -10.26
N LYS A 92 -4.17 9.39 -9.01
CA LYS A 92 -3.10 10.06 -8.28
C LYS A 92 -3.30 9.92 -6.77
N VAL A 93 -2.18 9.83 -6.05
CA VAL A 93 -2.09 10.02 -4.60
C VAL A 93 -1.06 11.11 -4.35
N LYS A 94 -1.49 12.19 -3.72
CA LYS A 94 -0.60 13.30 -3.34
C LYS A 94 -0.39 13.29 -1.84
N ASP A 95 0.84 13.27 -1.40
CA ASP A 95 1.21 13.48 0.00
C ASP A 95 1.59 14.97 0.23
N LYS A 96 0.93 15.61 1.20
CA LYS A 96 1.18 17.02 1.53
C LYS A 96 2.32 17.22 2.53
N VAL A 97 2.78 16.14 3.19
CA VAL A 97 3.81 16.22 4.24
C VAL A 97 5.12 15.54 3.89
N SER A 98 5.13 14.57 2.98
CA SER A 98 6.35 13.90 2.47
C SER A 98 7.30 13.39 3.56
N HIS A 99 6.76 12.78 4.62
CA HIS A 99 7.56 12.28 5.74
C HIS A 99 8.32 10.99 5.36
N ALA A 100 9.54 10.81 5.88
CA ALA A 100 10.39 9.67 5.52
C ALA A 100 9.77 8.31 5.84
N SER A 101 8.93 8.21 6.87
CA SER A 101 8.23 6.98 7.28
C SER A 101 6.84 6.83 6.64
N GLY A 102 6.38 7.82 5.87
CA GLY A 102 5.08 7.83 5.22
C GLY A 102 5.11 7.32 3.77
N PHE A 103 4.06 7.63 3.05
CA PHE A 103 3.90 7.34 1.64
C PHE A 103 5.04 7.97 0.83
N LYS A 104 5.49 7.27 -0.20
CA LYS A 104 6.51 7.77 -1.12
C LYS A 104 5.82 8.35 -2.35
N ASP A 105 5.50 9.62 -2.28
CA ASP A 105 5.01 10.37 -3.42
C ASP A 105 6.15 10.58 -4.42
N GLY A 106 5.96 10.16 -5.65
CA GLY A 106 6.92 10.34 -6.73
C GLY A 106 7.04 11.81 -7.16
N ALA A 107 8.15 12.17 -7.78
CA ALA A 107 8.42 13.55 -8.24
C ALA A 107 7.65 13.94 -9.51
N ASN A 108 6.61 13.20 -9.92
CA ASN A 108 5.83 13.50 -11.11
C ASN A 108 4.75 14.57 -10.85
N THR A 109 4.43 15.35 -11.87
CA THR A 109 3.40 16.41 -11.80
C THR A 109 2.04 15.96 -12.36
N GLY A 110 2.00 14.84 -13.08
CA GLY A 110 0.80 14.27 -13.70
C GLY A 110 0.11 13.21 -12.85
N ASN A 111 -0.58 12.28 -13.51
CA ASN A 111 -1.15 11.10 -12.89
C ASN A 111 -0.06 10.09 -12.54
N ASP A 112 -0.18 9.45 -11.38
CA ASP A 112 0.76 8.42 -10.90
C ASP A 112 0.49 7.07 -11.56
N TYR A 113 -0.78 6.83 -11.88
CA TYR A 113 -1.29 5.54 -12.32
C TYR A 113 -1.89 5.62 -13.71
N ALA A 114 -1.69 4.59 -14.52
CA ALA A 114 -2.37 4.38 -15.79
C ALA A 114 -2.87 2.93 -15.89
N TYR A 115 -3.90 2.73 -16.70
CA TYR A 115 -4.58 1.43 -16.84
C TYR A 115 -4.81 1.11 -18.31
N ASP A 116 -4.88 -0.17 -18.63
CA ASP A 116 -5.35 -0.64 -19.92
C ASP A 116 -6.89 -0.67 -20.02
N GLU A 117 -7.42 -1.13 -21.14
CA GLU A 117 -8.87 -1.23 -21.39
C GLU A 117 -9.55 -2.26 -20.46
N ASN A 118 -8.81 -3.27 -20.00
CA ASN A 118 -9.28 -4.29 -19.07
C ASN A 118 -9.27 -3.83 -17.61
N GLY A 119 -8.69 -2.64 -17.32
CA GLY A 119 -8.52 -2.11 -15.98
C GLY A 119 -7.26 -2.58 -15.26
N ASN A 120 -6.35 -3.25 -15.95
CA ASN A 120 -5.05 -3.62 -15.37
C ASN A 120 -4.16 -2.38 -15.25
N LEU A 121 -3.42 -2.28 -14.14
CA LEU A 121 -2.48 -1.19 -13.90
C LEU A 121 -1.28 -1.29 -14.86
N THR A 122 -1.06 -0.29 -15.71
CA THR A 122 0.06 -0.27 -16.66
C THR A 122 1.22 0.61 -16.22
N LYS A 123 1.01 1.53 -15.25
CA LYS A 123 2.05 2.40 -14.67
C LYS A 123 1.80 2.63 -13.19
N ASP A 124 2.88 2.74 -12.41
CA ASP A 124 2.90 3.22 -11.02
C ASP A 124 4.16 4.08 -10.84
N LEU A 125 4.00 5.39 -11.08
CA LEU A 125 5.13 6.32 -11.06
C LEU A 125 5.65 6.59 -9.64
N ASN A 126 4.82 6.40 -8.60
CA ASN A 126 5.26 6.51 -7.21
C ASN A 126 6.26 5.40 -6.83
N LYS A 127 6.12 4.22 -7.45
CA LYS A 127 7.10 3.13 -7.36
C LYS A 127 8.16 3.16 -8.46
N GLY A 128 8.13 4.19 -9.33
CA GLY A 128 9.02 4.30 -10.47
C GLY A 128 8.77 3.26 -11.56
N ILE A 129 7.60 2.58 -11.56
CA ILE A 129 7.24 1.59 -12.58
C ILE A 129 6.75 2.33 -13.82
N SER A 130 7.53 2.24 -14.90
CA SER A 130 7.24 2.91 -16.17
C SER A 130 6.25 2.13 -17.04
N GLU A 131 6.23 0.80 -16.93
CA GLU A 131 5.34 -0.06 -17.71
C GLU A 131 5.09 -1.40 -17.01
N ILE A 132 3.84 -1.90 -17.09
CA ILE A 132 3.48 -3.29 -16.75
C ILE A 132 2.77 -3.87 -17.97
N LYS A 133 3.25 -5.03 -18.45
CA LYS A 133 2.66 -5.78 -19.56
C LYS A 133 1.91 -6.99 -19.03
N TYR A 134 0.81 -7.33 -19.71
CA TYR A 134 -0.07 -8.42 -19.34
C TYR A 134 -0.23 -9.42 -20.50
N ASN A 135 -0.57 -10.66 -20.16
CA ASN A 135 -1.02 -11.65 -21.14
C ASN A 135 -2.56 -11.60 -21.29
N TYR A 136 -3.10 -12.46 -22.15
CA TYR A 136 -4.54 -12.56 -22.42
C TYR A 136 -5.38 -13.02 -21.21
N LEU A 137 -4.73 -13.56 -20.14
CA LEU A 137 -5.37 -13.92 -18.86
C LEU A 137 -5.33 -12.76 -17.86
N ASN A 138 -4.92 -11.56 -18.26
CA ASN A 138 -4.69 -10.41 -17.39
C ASN A 138 -3.64 -10.68 -16.28
N LEU A 139 -2.68 -11.57 -16.51
CA LEU A 139 -1.57 -11.83 -15.63
C LEU A 139 -0.35 -11.00 -16.06
N PRO A 140 0.36 -10.31 -15.13
CA PRO A 140 1.50 -9.50 -15.47
C PRO A 140 2.66 -10.37 -15.99
N THR A 141 3.12 -10.10 -17.21
CA THR A 141 4.27 -10.81 -17.81
C THR A 141 5.57 -10.06 -17.64
N GLU A 142 5.51 -8.74 -17.55
CA GLU A 142 6.68 -7.90 -17.36
C GLU A 142 6.36 -6.68 -16.51
N VAL A 143 7.23 -6.34 -15.55
CA VAL A 143 7.19 -5.09 -14.79
C VAL A 143 8.50 -4.36 -15.03
N ILE A 144 8.43 -3.13 -15.54
CA ILE A 144 9.59 -2.38 -16.02
C ILE A 144 9.75 -1.08 -15.25
N TRP A 145 10.91 -0.86 -14.65
CA TRP A 145 11.34 0.45 -14.13
C TRP A 145 12.16 1.21 -15.17
N ASN A 146 13.11 0.52 -15.80
CA ASN A 146 13.98 1.03 -16.88
C ASN A 146 14.64 -0.15 -17.62
N SER A 147 15.55 0.13 -18.55
CA SER A 147 16.25 -0.90 -19.32
C SER A 147 17.02 -1.90 -18.47
N ASN A 148 17.53 -1.49 -17.31
CA ASN A 148 18.38 -2.28 -16.42
C ASN A 148 17.67 -2.82 -15.18
N LYS A 149 16.39 -2.47 -14.98
CA LYS A 149 15.60 -2.94 -13.83
C LYS A 149 14.21 -3.37 -14.27
N ARG A 150 13.97 -4.68 -14.22
CA ARG A 150 12.70 -5.29 -14.64
C ARG A 150 12.47 -6.66 -14.00
N ILE A 151 11.23 -7.09 -14.02
CA ILE A 151 10.82 -8.43 -13.63
C ILE A 151 10.08 -9.05 -14.80
N HIS A 152 10.41 -10.30 -15.14
CA HIS A 152 9.64 -11.12 -16.08
C HIS A 152 8.96 -12.27 -15.34
N TYR A 153 7.75 -12.59 -15.78
CA TYR A 153 6.98 -13.73 -15.30
C TYR A 153 6.63 -14.65 -16.47
N ALA A 154 6.74 -15.96 -16.25
CA ALA A 154 6.23 -16.97 -17.15
C ALA A 154 5.13 -17.78 -16.45
N TYR A 155 4.09 -18.10 -17.20
CA TYR A 155 2.92 -18.86 -16.76
C TYR A 155 2.67 -20.01 -17.71
N ASP A 156 2.00 -21.05 -17.22
CA ASP A 156 1.40 -22.07 -18.10
C ASP A 156 0.08 -21.56 -18.70
N ALA A 157 -0.56 -22.40 -19.52
CA ALA A 157 -1.82 -22.08 -20.18
C ALA A 157 -3.00 -21.86 -19.20
N ASN A 158 -2.90 -22.36 -17.96
CA ASN A 158 -3.91 -22.23 -16.91
C ASN A 158 -3.64 -21.03 -16.00
N GLY A 159 -2.55 -20.25 -16.25
CA GLY A 159 -2.17 -19.09 -15.45
C GLY A 159 -1.36 -19.43 -14.20
N VAL A 160 -0.88 -20.69 -14.05
CA VAL A 160 0.02 -21.06 -12.96
C VAL A 160 1.40 -20.46 -13.23
N LYS A 161 1.95 -19.73 -12.25
CA LYS A 161 3.27 -19.12 -12.37
C LYS A 161 4.36 -20.20 -12.35
N LEU A 162 5.16 -20.26 -13.42
CA LEU A 162 6.26 -21.21 -13.59
C LEU A 162 7.61 -20.58 -13.26
N ARG A 163 7.79 -19.29 -13.58
CA ARG A 163 9.09 -18.63 -13.39
C ARG A 163 8.93 -17.14 -13.12
N LYS A 164 9.84 -16.61 -12.28
CA LYS A 164 10.11 -15.19 -12.11
C LYS A 164 11.58 -14.92 -12.35
N VAL A 165 11.90 -13.94 -13.21
CA VAL A 165 13.26 -13.46 -13.43
C VAL A 165 13.32 -11.99 -13.01
N VAL A 166 14.19 -11.66 -12.07
CA VAL A 166 14.48 -10.29 -11.63
C VAL A 166 15.82 -9.87 -12.21
N ILE A 167 15.81 -8.76 -12.94
CA ILE A 167 17.01 -8.10 -13.46
C ILE A 167 17.17 -6.79 -12.69
N ASP A 168 18.31 -6.59 -12.06
CA ASP A 168 18.67 -5.36 -11.33
C ASP A 168 20.13 -5.02 -11.65
N GLY A 169 20.34 -4.18 -12.66
CA GLY A 169 21.65 -3.94 -13.27
C GLY A 169 22.23 -5.20 -13.89
N SER A 170 23.40 -5.59 -13.44
CA SER A 170 24.07 -6.84 -13.86
C SER A 170 23.59 -8.08 -13.09
N LYS A 171 22.83 -7.91 -12.02
CA LYS A 171 22.35 -9.01 -11.20
C LYS A 171 21.08 -9.59 -11.78
N VAL A 172 21.11 -10.89 -12.11
CA VAL A 172 19.93 -11.65 -12.54
C VAL A 172 19.62 -12.70 -11.47
N THR A 173 18.37 -12.74 -11.03
CA THR A 173 17.88 -13.76 -10.09
C THR A 173 16.68 -14.47 -10.71
N THR A 174 16.77 -15.77 -10.86
CA THR A 174 15.68 -16.62 -11.35
C THR A 174 15.05 -17.36 -10.19
N THR A 175 13.73 -17.43 -10.17
CA THR A 175 12.97 -18.30 -9.26
C THR A 175 12.04 -19.17 -10.10
N ASP A 176 12.19 -20.47 -10.02
CA ASP A 176 11.30 -21.45 -10.63
C ASP A 176 10.32 -22.02 -9.60
N TYR A 177 9.09 -22.25 -10.04
CA TYR A 177 7.98 -22.74 -9.21
C TYR A 177 7.51 -24.08 -9.79
N LEU A 178 7.71 -25.16 -9.04
CA LEU A 178 7.41 -26.52 -9.48
C LEU A 178 6.55 -27.23 -8.40
N GLY A 179 5.25 -27.29 -8.59
CA GLY A 179 4.36 -28.09 -7.76
C GLY A 179 4.46 -27.83 -6.25
N GLY A 180 4.64 -26.56 -5.84
CA GLY A 180 4.79 -26.16 -4.43
C GLY A 180 6.24 -26.00 -3.97
N PHE A 181 7.23 -26.41 -4.76
CA PHE A 181 8.65 -26.15 -4.52
C PHE A 181 9.10 -24.86 -5.20
N GLN A 182 10.04 -24.16 -4.58
CA GLN A 182 10.68 -22.99 -5.16
C GLN A 182 12.18 -23.22 -5.28
N TYR A 183 12.74 -22.93 -6.46
CA TYR A 183 14.17 -22.98 -6.71
C TYR A 183 14.67 -21.58 -7.06
N LYS A 184 15.60 -21.06 -6.27
CA LYS A 184 16.22 -19.77 -6.54
C LYS A 184 17.62 -19.99 -7.10
N ASN A 185 17.84 -19.59 -8.36
CA ASN A 185 19.07 -19.84 -9.09
C ASN A 185 19.49 -21.33 -9.04
N ASN A 186 18.51 -22.23 -9.19
CA ASN A 186 18.59 -23.69 -9.10
C ASN A 186 18.75 -24.28 -7.68
N ASP A 187 18.77 -23.47 -6.63
CA ASP A 187 18.82 -23.94 -5.24
C ASP A 187 17.40 -24.03 -4.65
N LEU A 188 17.04 -25.18 -4.09
CA LEU A 188 15.77 -25.38 -3.39
C LEU A 188 15.70 -24.46 -2.16
N GLN A 189 14.56 -23.78 -1.99
CA GLN A 189 14.30 -22.86 -0.87
C GLN A 189 13.44 -23.50 0.22
#